data_abfa3369ab1148dd2e35dda1375fe120
#
_entry.id   abfa3369ab1148dd2e35dda1375fe120
#
_cell.length_a   1.000
_cell.length_b   1.000
_cell.length_c   1.000
_cell.angle_alpha   90.00
_cell.angle_beta   90.00
_cell.angle_gamma   90.00
#
_symmetry.space_group_name_H-M   'P 1'
#
loop_
_entity.id
_entity.type
_entity.pdbx_description
1 polymer ?
#
loop_
_entity_poly.entity_id
_entity_poly.type
_entity_poly.pdbx_seq_one_letter_code
_entity_poly.pdbx_strand_id
1 'polypeptide(L)'
;LEVKNLSVSIDGPSGEVQAVRDVSFSLKKGEVLAIVGESGCGKSVLCKSIMKLLPPRAKIKEGSISVNGQDITCYREKEMQKLRGRIFSMIFQDPMTSLNPTIKIGKQIAEAVLIHNKNYTKEQVNQKVLELMELVGISHPKERYHQYPWQFSGGMRQRCVMAIALAADPDILL
;
A
#
# COMPACT_ATOMS: atom_id res chain seq x y z
N LEU A 1 -10.33 -3.31 -10.65
CA LEU A 1 -9.06 -3.94 -10.95
C LEU A 1 -9.30 -5.22 -11.73
N GLU A 2 -8.58 -5.41 -12.81
CA GLU A 2 -8.57 -6.66 -13.56
C GLU A 2 -7.12 -7.08 -13.81
N VAL A 3 -6.81 -8.33 -13.53
CA VAL A 3 -5.51 -8.96 -13.80
C VAL A 3 -5.76 -10.15 -14.70
N LYS A 4 -5.05 -10.24 -15.83
CA LYS A 4 -5.20 -11.32 -16.82
C LYS A 4 -3.86 -11.99 -17.11
N ASN A 5 -3.83 -13.30 -16.97
CA ASN A 5 -2.71 -14.20 -17.32
C ASN A 5 -1.34 -13.71 -16.82
N LEU A 6 -1.34 -13.10 -15.61
CA LEU A 6 -0.14 -12.46 -15.07
C LEU A 6 0.90 -13.51 -14.68
N SER A 7 2.07 -13.39 -15.27
CA SER A 7 3.25 -14.20 -14.94
C SER A 7 4.41 -13.31 -14.57
N VAL A 8 5.02 -13.60 -13.40
CA VAL A 8 6.14 -12.81 -12.86
C VAL A 8 7.28 -13.74 -12.50
N SER A 9 8.47 -13.40 -12.97
CA SER A 9 9.69 -14.12 -12.67
C SER A 9 10.69 -13.25 -11.91
N ILE A 10 11.52 -13.90 -11.11
CA ILE A 10 12.60 -13.30 -10.34
C ILE A 10 13.91 -13.96 -10.73
N ASP A 11 14.87 -13.17 -11.22
CA ASP A 11 16.20 -13.65 -11.57
C ASP A 11 17.02 -13.89 -10.27
N GLY A 12 17.35 -15.14 -9.99
CA GLY A 12 18.16 -15.56 -8.83
C GLY A 12 19.54 -16.09 -9.22
N PRO A 13 20.44 -16.29 -8.25
CA PRO A 13 21.79 -16.85 -8.51
C PRO A 13 21.76 -18.25 -9.13
N SER A 14 20.70 -19.02 -8.84
CA SER A 14 20.52 -20.40 -9.34
C SER A 14 19.60 -20.48 -10.56
N GLY A 15 19.29 -19.36 -11.19
CA GLY A 15 18.40 -19.28 -12.34
C GLY A 15 17.11 -18.50 -12.08
N GLU A 16 16.24 -18.49 -13.06
CA GLU A 16 14.95 -17.79 -13.01
C GLU A 16 13.91 -18.58 -12.20
N VAL A 17 13.25 -17.92 -11.27
CA VAL A 17 12.15 -18.48 -10.49
C VAL A 17 10.84 -17.81 -10.92
N GLN A 18 9.88 -18.60 -11.41
CA GLN A 18 8.54 -18.12 -11.70
C GLN A 18 7.74 -17.99 -10.39
N ALA A 19 7.65 -16.77 -9.87
CA ALA A 19 6.99 -16.48 -8.61
C ALA A 19 5.46 -16.35 -8.72
N VAL A 20 4.97 -15.93 -9.89
CA VAL A 20 3.54 -15.89 -10.23
C VAL A 20 3.38 -16.53 -11.59
N ARG A 21 2.40 -17.44 -11.74
CA ARG A 21 2.19 -18.23 -12.95
C ARG A 21 0.74 -18.13 -13.40
N ASP A 22 0.50 -17.46 -14.51
CA ASP A 22 -0.79 -17.39 -15.21
C ASP A 22 -1.98 -17.06 -14.28
N VAL A 23 -1.84 -16.01 -13.46
CA VAL A 23 -2.87 -15.61 -12.50
C VAL A 23 -3.83 -14.61 -13.13
N SER A 24 -5.13 -14.92 -13.06
CA SER A 24 -6.21 -14.05 -13.53
C SER A 24 -7.26 -13.86 -12.45
N PHE A 25 -7.69 -12.63 -12.22
CA PHE A 25 -8.82 -12.28 -11.36
C PHE A 25 -9.35 -10.88 -11.67
N SER A 26 -10.55 -10.61 -11.18
CA SER A 26 -11.15 -9.27 -11.22
C SER A 26 -11.63 -8.89 -9.83
N LEU A 27 -11.60 -7.58 -9.52
CA LEU A 27 -12.11 -7.00 -8.29
C LEU A 27 -12.95 -5.79 -8.66
N LYS A 28 -14.24 -5.82 -8.32
CA LYS A 28 -15.19 -4.72 -8.53
C LYS A 28 -15.19 -3.76 -7.35
N LYS A 29 -15.80 -2.60 -7.55
CA LYS A 29 -15.96 -1.62 -6.46
C LYS A 29 -16.79 -2.21 -5.33
N GLY A 30 -16.30 -2.07 -4.10
CA GLY A 30 -16.95 -2.59 -2.89
C GLY A 30 -16.73 -4.09 -2.63
N GLU A 31 -15.98 -4.78 -3.49
CA GLU A 31 -15.62 -6.19 -3.26
C GLU A 31 -14.36 -6.34 -2.42
N VAL A 32 -14.29 -7.45 -1.69
CA VAL A 32 -13.10 -7.91 -0.97
C VAL A 32 -12.64 -9.21 -1.57
N LEU A 33 -11.38 -9.27 -2.02
CA LEU A 33 -10.75 -10.47 -2.56
C LEU A 33 -9.68 -10.97 -1.59
N ALA A 34 -9.83 -12.19 -1.11
CA ALA A 34 -8.81 -12.86 -0.29
C ALA A 34 -7.91 -13.73 -1.18
N ILE A 35 -6.59 -13.48 -1.14
CA ILE A 35 -5.57 -14.31 -1.80
C ILE A 35 -4.95 -15.21 -0.76
N VAL A 36 -5.23 -16.51 -0.85
CA VAL A 36 -4.82 -17.52 0.12
C VAL A 36 -3.76 -18.44 -0.48
N GLY A 37 -2.86 -18.95 0.33
CA GLY A 37 -1.83 -19.90 -0.07
C GLY A 37 -0.70 -19.99 0.96
N GLU A 38 0.19 -20.94 0.80
CA GLU A 38 1.33 -21.19 1.69
C GLU A 38 2.34 -20.02 1.70
N SER A 39 3.23 -20.02 2.71
CA SER A 39 4.33 -19.05 2.74
C SER A 39 5.25 -19.26 1.53
N GLY A 40 5.64 -18.17 0.87
CA GLY A 40 6.51 -18.23 -0.31
C GLY A 40 5.81 -18.51 -1.64
N CYS A 41 4.50 -18.77 -1.70
CA CYS A 41 3.77 -19.08 -2.95
C CYS A 41 3.51 -17.87 -3.88
N GLY A 42 4.11 -16.70 -3.62
CA GLY A 42 4.03 -15.56 -4.54
C GLY A 42 2.97 -14.50 -4.24
N LYS A 43 2.13 -14.63 -3.18
CA LYS A 43 1.07 -13.64 -2.84
C LYS A 43 1.58 -12.20 -2.78
N SER A 44 2.66 -11.97 -2.03
CA SER A 44 3.25 -10.64 -1.89
C SER A 44 3.89 -10.14 -3.20
N VAL A 45 4.39 -11.06 -4.03
CA VAL A 45 4.91 -10.71 -5.36
C VAL A 45 3.76 -10.25 -6.26
N LEU A 46 2.62 -10.96 -6.23
CA LEU A 46 1.42 -10.59 -6.98
C LEU A 46 0.93 -9.18 -6.59
N CYS A 47 0.76 -8.89 -5.29
CA CYS A 47 0.34 -7.57 -4.83
C CYS A 47 1.35 -6.46 -5.22
N LYS A 48 2.66 -6.73 -5.06
CA LYS A 48 3.71 -5.80 -5.49
C LYS A 48 3.75 -5.60 -7.01
N SER A 49 3.38 -6.61 -7.80
CA SER A 49 3.29 -6.49 -9.26
C SER A 49 2.21 -5.50 -9.68
N ILE A 50 1.06 -5.53 -9.02
CA ILE A 50 -0.04 -4.59 -9.28
C ILE A 50 0.41 -3.14 -9.07
N MET A 51 1.20 -2.90 -8.02
CA MET A 51 1.74 -1.56 -7.71
C MET A 51 3.06 -1.25 -8.41
N LYS A 52 3.61 -2.18 -9.19
CA LYS A 52 4.96 -2.08 -9.78
C LYS A 52 6.05 -1.77 -8.74
N LEU A 53 5.95 -2.41 -7.58
CA LEU A 53 6.93 -2.35 -6.49
C LEU A 53 7.77 -3.63 -6.43
N LEU A 54 8.00 -4.22 -7.58
CA LEU A 54 8.85 -5.40 -7.72
C LEU A 54 10.32 -5.03 -7.48
N PRO A 55 11.12 -5.95 -6.87
CA PRO A 55 12.55 -5.76 -6.78
C PRO A 55 13.20 -5.71 -8.18
N PRO A 56 14.38 -5.10 -8.33
CA PRO A 56 15.03 -4.90 -9.63
C PRO A 56 15.24 -6.18 -10.46
N ARG A 57 15.33 -7.33 -9.78
CA ARG A 57 15.51 -8.66 -10.43
C ARG A 57 14.19 -9.32 -10.83
N ALA A 58 13.05 -8.74 -10.48
CA ALA A 58 11.74 -9.29 -10.83
C ALA A 58 11.14 -8.55 -12.02
N LYS A 59 10.51 -9.32 -12.91
CA LYS A 59 9.90 -8.80 -14.15
C LYS A 59 8.56 -9.45 -14.40
N ILE A 60 7.59 -8.65 -14.84
CA ILE A 60 6.38 -9.17 -15.45
C ILE A 60 6.76 -9.72 -16.82
N LYS A 61 6.53 -11.00 -17.05
CA LYS A 61 6.85 -11.70 -18.31
C LYS A 61 5.66 -11.68 -19.26
N GLU A 62 4.47 -11.92 -18.72
CA GLU A 62 3.23 -12.04 -19.49
C GLU A 62 2.06 -11.47 -18.70
N GLY A 63 0.97 -11.27 -19.40
CA GLY A 63 -0.29 -10.80 -18.83
C GLY A 63 -0.45 -9.29 -18.78
N SER A 64 -1.60 -8.88 -18.26
CA SER A 64 -1.94 -7.45 -18.15
C SER A 64 -2.58 -7.13 -16.81
N ILE A 65 -2.43 -5.88 -16.40
CA ILE A 65 -3.04 -5.29 -15.21
C ILE A 65 -3.79 -4.06 -15.65
N SER A 66 -5.09 -4.01 -15.43
CA SER A 66 -5.92 -2.84 -15.76
C SER A 66 -6.74 -2.35 -14.59
N VAL A 67 -6.92 -1.04 -14.52
CA VAL A 67 -7.70 -0.35 -13.49
C VAL A 67 -8.65 0.61 -14.17
N ASN A 68 -9.94 0.52 -13.83
CA ASN A 68 -11.00 1.33 -14.42
C ASN A 68 -10.97 1.29 -15.96
N GLY A 69 -10.66 0.12 -16.54
CA GLY A 69 -10.55 -0.09 -17.98
C GLY A 69 -9.25 0.37 -18.63
N GLN A 70 -8.32 0.95 -17.86
CA GLN A 70 -7.03 1.43 -18.36
C GLN A 70 -5.93 0.43 -18.04
N ASP A 71 -5.21 -0.03 -19.06
CA ASP A 71 -4.04 -0.91 -18.90
C ASP A 71 -2.85 -0.12 -18.34
N ILE A 72 -2.35 -0.56 -17.20
CA ILE A 72 -1.21 0.03 -16.50
C ILE A 72 0.05 -0.84 -16.59
N THR A 73 -0.01 -1.94 -17.32
CA THR A 73 1.07 -2.93 -17.39
C THR A 73 2.40 -2.33 -17.87
N CYS A 74 2.34 -1.42 -18.83
CA CYS A 74 3.52 -0.76 -19.39
C CYS A 74 3.86 0.61 -18.76
N TYR A 75 3.11 1.04 -17.72
CA TYR A 75 3.36 2.34 -17.10
C TYR A 75 4.77 2.45 -16.54
N ARG A 76 5.38 3.62 -16.74
CA ARG A 76 6.67 3.97 -16.16
C ARG A 76 6.48 4.48 -14.72
N GLU A 77 7.56 4.56 -13.97
CA GLU A 77 7.54 4.99 -12.57
C GLU A 77 6.80 6.34 -12.36
N LYS A 78 7.03 7.33 -13.22
CA LYS A 78 6.34 8.64 -13.13
C LYS A 78 4.82 8.55 -13.27
N GLU A 79 4.32 7.58 -14.04
CA GLU A 79 2.90 7.34 -14.22
C GLU A 79 2.33 6.60 -13.01
N MET A 80 3.04 5.57 -12.52
CA MET A 80 2.66 4.83 -11.32
C MET A 80 2.64 5.69 -10.06
N GLN A 81 3.54 6.66 -9.93
CA GLN A 81 3.54 7.61 -8.81
C GLN A 81 2.24 8.41 -8.71
N LYS A 82 1.56 8.69 -9.83
CA LYS A 82 0.27 9.39 -9.83
C LYS A 82 -0.89 8.50 -9.36
N LEU A 83 -0.74 7.18 -9.51
CA LEU A 83 -1.75 6.20 -9.11
C LEU A 83 -1.55 5.75 -7.65
N ARG A 84 -0.30 5.65 -7.21
CA ARG A 84 0.00 5.26 -5.82
C ARG A 84 -0.51 6.32 -4.85
N GLY A 85 -1.19 5.88 -3.82
CA GLY A 85 -1.88 6.68 -2.82
C GLY A 85 -3.33 7.01 -3.20
N ARG A 86 -3.63 7.39 -4.44
CA ARG A 86 -5.00 7.73 -4.89
C ARG A 86 -5.79 6.53 -5.37
N ILE A 87 -5.22 5.77 -6.29
CA ILE A 87 -5.88 4.56 -6.81
C ILE A 87 -5.49 3.35 -5.96
N PHE A 88 -4.21 3.20 -5.70
CA PHE A 88 -3.69 2.07 -4.93
C PHE A 88 -3.01 2.55 -3.65
N SER A 89 -3.30 1.87 -2.56
CA SER A 89 -2.48 1.89 -1.37
C SER A 89 -2.15 0.47 -0.91
N MET A 90 -1.07 0.31 -0.16
CA MET A 90 -0.62 -1.00 0.32
C MET A 90 -0.23 -0.92 1.79
N ILE A 91 -0.65 -1.92 2.56
CA ILE A 91 -0.21 -2.14 3.92
C ILE A 91 0.83 -3.27 3.91
N PHE A 92 2.08 -2.94 4.22
CA PHE A 92 3.15 -3.93 4.28
C PHE A 92 3.03 -4.81 5.51
N GLN A 93 3.53 -6.05 5.39
CA GLN A 93 3.42 -7.07 6.44
C GLN A 93 4.16 -6.69 7.73
N ASP A 94 5.25 -5.93 7.64
CA ASP A 94 6.05 -5.51 8.80
C ASP A 94 5.81 -4.02 9.13
N PRO A 95 4.98 -3.72 10.14
CA PRO A 95 4.74 -2.35 10.57
C PRO A 95 5.94 -1.73 11.31
N MET A 96 6.88 -2.56 11.77
CA MET A 96 8.03 -2.07 12.56
C MET A 96 9.02 -1.30 11.71
N THR A 97 9.19 -1.69 10.45
CA THR A 97 10.09 -1.03 9.49
C THR A 97 9.41 0.11 8.73
N SER A 98 8.07 0.20 8.81
CA SER A 98 7.28 1.19 8.06
C SER A 98 7.21 2.56 8.74
N LEU A 99 7.37 2.61 10.07
CA LEU A 99 7.30 3.84 10.85
C LEU A 99 8.69 4.33 11.23
N ASN A 100 8.95 5.62 11.03
CA ASN A 100 10.19 6.24 11.49
C ASN A 100 10.16 6.42 13.03
N PRO A 101 11.05 5.77 13.80
CA PRO A 101 11.01 5.79 15.26
C PRO A 101 11.29 7.17 15.86
N THR A 102 11.92 8.07 15.12
CA THR A 102 12.32 9.41 15.58
C THR A 102 11.30 10.50 15.27
N ILE A 103 10.22 10.17 14.54
CA ILE A 103 9.17 11.12 14.14
C ILE A 103 7.86 10.75 14.85
N LYS A 104 7.17 11.77 15.38
CA LYS A 104 5.86 11.60 16.02
C LYS A 104 4.82 11.03 15.06
N ILE A 105 3.93 10.16 15.55
CA ILE A 105 2.93 9.47 14.74
C ILE A 105 2.05 10.45 13.96
N GLY A 106 1.51 11.47 14.62
CA GLY A 106 0.67 12.46 13.94
C GLY A 106 1.37 13.16 12.78
N LYS A 107 2.69 13.40 12.88
CA LYS A 107 3.46 14.00 11.80
C LYS A 107 3.63 13.06 10.61
N GLN A 108 3.83 11.77 10.84
CA GLN A 108 3.97 10.78 9.77
C GLN A 108 2.65 10.58 8.99
N ILE A 109 1.51 10.57 9.71
CA ILE A 109 0.20 10.52 9.06
C ILE A 109 -0.08 11.84 8.32
N ALA A 110 0.29 13.00 8.93
CA ALA A 110 0.12 14.31 8.29
C ALA A 110 0.92 14.45 6.99
N GLU A 111 2.13 13.89 6.94
CA GLU A 111 2.94 13.85 5.71
C GLU A 111 2.21 13.12 4.58
N ALA A 112 1.64 11.95 4.87
CA ALA A 112 0.86 11.20 3.89
C ALA A 112 -0.39 11.97 3.41
N VAL A 113 -1.09 12.66 4.32
CA VAL A 113 -2.22 13.53 3.95
C VAL A 113 -1.79 14.66 3.03
N LEU A 114 -0.66 15.34 3.33
CA LEU A 114 -0.15 16.49 2.58
C LEU A 114 0.36 16.12 1.18
N ILE A 115 0.98 14.97 1.02
CA ILE A 115 1.46 14.50 -0.30
C ILE A 115 0.32 14.50 -1.33
N HIS A 116 -0.89 14.12 -0.89
CA HIS A 116 -2.04 13.98 -1.77
C HIS A 116 -3.00 15.17 -1.74
N ASN A 117 -2.93 16.03 -0.71
CA ASN A 117 -3.82 17.18 -0.49
C ASN A 117 -3.00 18.47 -0.24
N LYS A 118 -2.27 18.90 -1.26
CA LYS A 118 -1.34 20.05 -1.19
C LYS A 118 -2.00 21.38 -0.78
N ASN A 119 -3.31 21.50 -0.96
CA ASN A 119 -4.06 22.73 -0.68
C ASN A 119 -4.68 22.77 0.72
N TYR A 120 -4.47 21.72 1.54
CA TYR A 120 -5.02 21.70 2.90
C TYR A 120 -4.29 22.70 3.79
N THR A 121 -5.06 23.44 4.61
CA THR A 121 -4.51 24.23 5.70
C THR A 121 -3.97 23.31 6.79
N LYS A 122 -3.15 23.86 7.68
CA LYS A 122 -2.61 23.11 8.82
C LYS A 122 -3.71 22.52 9.71
N GLU A 123 -4.80 23.27 9.89
CA GLU A 123 -5.96 22.85 10.67
C GLU A 123 -6.68 21.68 9.99
N GLN A 124 -6.88 21.74 8.67
CA GLN A 124 -7.50 20.67 7.89
C GLN A 124 -6.66 19.38 7.94
N VAL A 125 -5.34 19.51 7.84
CA VAL A 125 -4.44 18.36 7.96
C VAL A 125 -4.54 17.73 9.35
N ASN A 126 -4.49 18.53 10.41
CA ASN A 126 -4.60 18.04 11.79
C ASN A 126 -5.95 17.34 12.02
N GLN A 127 -7.03 17.92 11.55
CA GLN A 127 -8.36 17.34 11.66
C GLN A 127 -8.43 15.99 10.93
N LYS A 128 -7.96 15.93 9.69
CA LYS A 128 -7.93 14.68 8.90
C LYS A 128 -7.07 13.60 9.56
N VAL A 129 -5.94 13.95 10.16
CA VAL A 129 -5.11 13.00 10.91
C VAL A 129 -5.85 12.41 12.11
N LEU A 130 -6.55 13.24 12.89
CA LEU A 130 -7.33 12.76 14.03
C LEU A 130 -8.47 11.83 13.59
N GLU A 131 -9.19 12.19 12.52
CA GLU A 131 -10.23 11.34 11.91
C GLU A 131 -9.68 9.98 11.45
N LEU A 132 -8.51 9.96 10.79
CA LEU A 132 -7.85 8.72 10.37
C LEU A 132 -7.43 7.87 11.57
N MET A 133 -6.90 8.49 12.63
CA MET A 133 -6.54 7.76 13.85
C MET A 133 -7.78 7.16 14.54
N GLU A 134 -8.88 7.86 14.56
CA GLU A 134 -10.17 7.36 15.09
C GLU A 134 -10.72 6.23 14.23
N LEU A 135 -10.72 6.40 12.89
CA LEU A 135 -11.19 5.40 11.92
C LEU A 135 -10.49 4.05 12.10
N VAL A 136 -9.18 4.06 12.32
CA VAL A 136 -8.43 2.82 12.54
C VAL A 136 -8.48 2.32 14.00
N GLY A 137 -9.25 2.99 14.87
CA GLY A 137 -9.48 2.59 16.25
C GLY A 137 -8.31 2.89 17.20
N ILE A 138 -7.57 3.97 16.97
CA ILE A 138 -6.58 4.48 17.94
C ILE A 138 -7.32 5.33 18.98
N SER A 139 -7.35 4.85 20.24
CA SER A 139 -7.94 5.58 21.36
C SER A 139 -7.13 6.83 21.70
N HIS A 140 -7.81 7.88 22.19
CA HIS A 140 -7.20 9.16 22.59
C HIS A 140 -6.30 9.80 21.50
N PRO A 141 -6.79 10.01 20.26
CA PRO A 141 -5.97 10.39 19.11
C PRO A 141 -5.24 11.73 19.32
N LYS A 142 -5.85 12.69 20.04
CA LYS A 142 -5.24 14.00 20.34
C LYS A 142 -3.94 13.87 21.14
N GLU A 143 -3.93 13.00 22.15
CA GLU A 143 -2.74 12.75 22.97
C GLU A 143 -1.71 11.94 22.18
N ARG A 144 -2.17 10.89 21.52
CA ARG A 144 -1.31 9.97 20.75
C ARG A 144 -0.71 10.59 19.50
N TYR A 145 -1.31 11.63 18.95
CA TYR A 145 -0.73 12.42 17.86
C TYR A 145 0.70 12.86 18.16
N HIS A 146 0.99 13.21 19.42
CA HIS A 146 2.28 13.74 19.87
C HIS A 146 3.28 12.66 20.30
N GLN A 147 2.86 11.39 20.33
CA GLN A 147 3.67 10.26 20.73
C GLN A 147 4.53 9.73 19.58
N TYR A 148 5.58 8.98 19.94
CA TYR A 148 6.47 8.31 19.02
C TYR A 148 6.09 6.84 18.83
N PRO A 149 6.51 6.17 17.73
CA PRO A 149 6.19 4.78 17.48
C PRO A 149 6.55 3.80 18.61
N TRP A 150 7.64 4.03 19.30
CA TRP A 150 8.07 3.17 20.41
C TRP A 150 7.15 3.21 21.64
N GLN A 151 6.29 4.22 21.76
CA GLN A 151 5.27 4.34 22.81
C GLN A 151 3.99 3.57 22.48
N PHE A 152 3.91 2.94 21.29
CA PHE A 152 2.77 2.19 20.79
C PHE A 152 3.02 0.69 20.86
N SER A 153 2.00 -0.10 21.18
CA SER A 153 2.04 -1.55 21.01
C SER A 153 2.16 -1.95 19.54
N GLY A 154 2.53 -3.21 19.25
CA GLY A 154 2.62 -3.71 17.88
C GLY A 154 1.32 -3.51 17.08
N GLY A 155 0.18 -3.88 17.66
CA GLY A 155 -1.12 -3.68 17.02
C GLY A 155 -1.48 -2.21 16.79
N MET A 156 -1.08 -1.30 17.70
CA MET A 156 -1.29 0.14 17.50
C MET A 156 -0.39 0.69 16.38
N ARG A 157 0.86 0.23 16.26
CA ARG A 157 1.73 0.60 15.13
C ARG A 157 1.15 0.16 13.80
N GLN A 158 0.58 -1.06 13.75
CA GLN A 158 -0.11 -1.54 12.56
C GLN A 158 -1.30 -0.64 12.20
N ARG A 159 -2.10 -0.20 13.18
CA ARG A 159 -3.18 0.78 12.96
C ARG A 159 -2.65 2.12 12.44
N CYS A 160 -1.51 2.60 12.92
CA CYS A 160 -0.88 3.81 12.38
C CYS A 160 -0.49 3.65 10.89
N VAL A 161 0.06 2.49 10.51
CA VAL A 161 0.38 2.20 9.10
C VAL A 161 -0.89 2.12 8.26
N MET A 162 -1.99 1.55 8.80
CA MET A 162 -3.31 1.60 8.14
C MET A 162 -3.80 3.04 7.94
N ALA A 163 -3.67 3.91 8.96
CA ALA A 163 -4.03 5.32 8.84
C ALA A 163 -3.23 6.04 7.74
N ILE A 164 -1.94 5.76 7.64
CA ILE A 164 -1.08 6.28 6.57
C ILE A 164 -1.55 5.77 5.20
N ALA A 165 -1.86 4.49 5.08
CA ALA A 165 -2.32 3.89 3.84
C ALA A 165 -3.68 4.47 3.37
N LEU A 166 -4.54 4.87 4.30
CA LEU A 166 -5.85 5.47 4.03
C LEU A 166 -5.81 7.00 3.84
N ALA A 167 -4.67 7.64 4.07
CA ALA A 167 -4.56 9.10 4.09
C ALA A 167 -4.96 9.80 2.79
N ALA A 168 -4.82 9.10 1.67
CA ALA A 168 -5.17 9.60 0.33
C ALA A 168 -6.54 9.14 -0.18
N ASP A 169 -7.30 8.43 0.66
CA ASP A 169 -8.61 7.84 0.30
C ASP A 169 -8.53 6.96 -0.96
N PRO A 170 -7.74 5.87 -0.94
CA PRO A 170 -7.45 5.05 -2.10
C PRO A 170 -8.69 4.25 -2.55
N ASP A 171 -8.82 4.07 -3.87
CA ASP A 171 -9.87 3.22 -4.45
C ASP A 171 -9.64 1.72 -4.14
N ILE A 172 -8.37 1.30 -4.03
CA ILE A 172 -7.96 -0.09 -3.84
C ILE A 172 -6.90 -0.14 -2.72
N LEU A 173 -7.17 -0.94 -1.69
CA LEU A 173 -6.24 -1.22 -0.60
C LEU A 173 -5.72 -2.67 -0.73
N LEU A 174 -4.40 -2.84 -0.76
CA LEU A 174 -3.70 -4.11 -0.87
C LEU A 174 -3.02 -4.47 0.46
#